data_5501d7b0aad3d221fbbb5a4d57dfea42
#
_entry.id   5501d7b0aad3d221fbbb5a4d57dfea42
#
_cell.length_a   1.000
_cell.length_b   1.000
_cell.length_c   1.000
_cell.angle_alpha   90.00
_cell.angle_beta   90.00
_cell.angle_gamma   90.00
#
_symmetry.space_group_name_H-M   'P 1'
#
loop_
_entity.id
_entity.type
_entity.pdbx_description
1 polymer ?
#
loop_
_entity_poly.entity_id
_entity_poly.type
_entity_poly.pdbx_seq_one_letter_code
_entity_poly.pdbx_strand_id
1 'polypeptide(L)' 'PAPGLYQTILKEVEVPLISLTLSLCQGNQIKAAKLLGINRNTLRKKIKDFDILVTRGKKMM' A
#
# COMPACT_ATOMS: atom_id res chain seq x y z
N PRO A 1 11.38 -24.05 6.98
CA PRO A 1 10.85 -23.03 6.08
C PRO A 1 11.92 -22.08 5.64
N ALA A 2 11.72 -21.50 4.49
CA ALA A 2 12.68 -20.59 3.92
C ALA A 2 12.73 -19.28 4.71
N PRO A 3 13.92 -18.69 4.85
CA PRO A 3 14.00 -17.35 5.41
C PRO A 3 13.19 -16.38 4.58
N GLY A 4 12.48 -15.49 5.25
CA GLY A 4 11.66 -14.51 4.55
C GLY A 4 10.26 -14.98 4.24
N LEU A 5 9.88 -16.16 4.66
CA LEU A 5 8.52 -16.65 4.42
C LEU A 5 7.48 -15.70 4.99
N TYR A 6 7.71 -15.23 6.21
CA TYR A 6 6.79 -14.32 6.86
C TYR A 6 6.60 -13.05 6.03
N GLN A 7 7.70 -12.48 5.55
CA GLN A 7 7.63 -11.24 4.77
C GLN A 7 6.99 -11.48 3.41
N THR A 8 7.22 -12.64 2.82
CA THR A 8 6.59 -12.98 1.55
C THR A 8 5.08 -13.03 1.70
N ILE A 9 4.60 -13.65 2.77
CA ILE A 9 3.16 -13.73 3.01
C ILE A 9 2.59 -12.35 3.33
N LEU A 10 3.30 -11.56 4.12
CA LEU A 10 2.87 -10.20 4.42
C LEU A 10 2.73 -9.37 3.16
N LYS A 11 3.69 -9.51 2.25
CA LYS A 11 3.64 -8.75 1.01
C LYS A 11 2.41 -9.13 0.20
N GLU A 12 2.10 -10.42 0.13
CA GLU A 12 0.94 -10.89 -0.64
C GLU A 12 -0.36 -10.37 -0.05
N VAL A 13 -0.40 -10.10 1.24
CA VAL A 13 -1.57 -9.54 1.88
C VAL A 13 -1.56 -8.01 1.80
N GLU A 14 -0.40 -7.40 2.01
CA GLU A 14 -0.29 -5.95 2.10
C GLU A 14 -0.46 -5.28 0.75
N VAL A 15 0.04 -5.88 -0.32
CA VAL A 15 -0.06 -5.24 -1.64
C VAL A 15 -1.52 -5.01 -2.04
N PRO A 16 -2.38 -6.01 -2.04
CA PRO A 16 -3.78 -5.77 -2.38
C PRO A 16 -4.48 -4.88 -1.35
N LEU A 17 -4.13 -5.01 -0.07
CA LEU A 17 -4.75 -4.18 0.96
C LEU A 17 -4.40 -2.71 0.76
N ILE A 18 -3.13 -2.41 0.56
CA ILE A 18 -2.69 -1.04 0.37
C ILE A 18 -3.25 -0.48 -0.94
N SER A 19 -3.23 -1.28 -2.00
CA SER A 19 -3.76 -0.85 -3.29
C SER A 19 -5.24 -0.50 -3.18
N LEU A 20 -6.01 -1.34 -2.52
CA LEU A 20 -7.43 -1.07 -2.32
C LEU A 20 -7.65 0.18 -1.49
N THR A 21 -6.88 0.31 -0.41
CA THR A 21 -7.02 1.48 0.46
C THR A 21 -6.69 2.77 -0.28
N LEU A 22 -5.62 2.74 -1.08
CA LEU A 22 -5.26 3.90 -1.88
C LEU A 22 -6.35 4.24 -2.88
N SER A 23 -6.95 3.22 -3.48
CA SER A 23 -8.04 3.43 -4.43
C SER A 23 -9.23 4.09 -3.74
N LEU A 24 -9.58 3.60 -2.56
CA LEU A 24 -10.69 4.18 -1.79
C LEU A 24 -10.39 5.62 -1.39
N CYS A 25 -9.13 5.94 -1.18
CA CYS A 25 -8.73 7.29 -0.80
C CYS A 25 -8.34 8.14 -1.99
N GLN A 26 -8.53 7.63 -3.19
CA GLN A 26 -8.22 8.34 -4.44
C GLN A 26 -6.77 8.80 -4.50
N GLY A 27 -5.88 7.96 -4.01
CA GLY A 27 -4.45 8.24 -4.03
C GLY A 27 -3.96 9.11 -2.89
N ASN A 28 -4.84 9.48 -1.97
CA ASN A 28 -4.46 10.29 -0.83
C ASN A 28 -3.74 9.44 0.21
N GLN A 29 -2.42 9.53 0.23
CA GLN A 29 -1.60 8.67 1.08
C GLN A 29 -1.77 9.00 2.56
N ILE A 30 -2.04 10.26 2.88
CA ILE A 30 -2.26 10.65 4.27
C ILE A 30 -3.51 9.96 4.81
N LYS A 31 -4.60 10.02 4.05
CA LYS A 31 -5.84 9.35 4.43
C LYS A 31 -5.67 7.85 4.49
N ALA A 32 -4.99 7.29 3.49
CA ALA A 32 -4.76 5.84 3.45
C ALA A 32 -3.98 5.38 4.66
N ALA A 33 -2.94 6.11 5.04
CA ALA A 33 -2.15 5.76 6.21
C ALA A 33 -3.01 5.77 7.47
N LYS A 34 -3.89 6.75 7.59
CA LYS A 34 -4.79 6.83 8.74
C LYS A 34 -5.73 5.63 8.78
N LEU A 35 -6.30 5.28 7.64
CA LEU A 35 -7.20 4.13 7.58
C LEU A 35 -6.47 2.83 7.93
N LEU A 36 -5.22 2.71 7.50
CA LEU A 36 -4.44 1.52 7.78
C LEU A 36 -3.85 1.52 9.19
N GLY A 37 -3.87 2.67 9.85
CA GLY A 37 -3.32 2.78 11.19
C GLY A 37 -1.82 2.81 11.23
N ILE A 38 -1.19 3.30 10.18
CA ILE A 38 0.26 3.37 10.10
C ILE A 38 0.71 4.79 9.80
N ASN A 39 2.00 5.03 10.00
CA ASN A 39 2.59 6.33 9.71
C ASN A 39 2.65 6.55 8.21
N ARG A 40 2.46 7.80 7.77
CA ARG A 40 2.52 8.14 6.36
C ARG A 40 3.86 7.75 5.73
N ASN A 41 4.94 7.98 6.44
CA ASN A 41 6.26 7.62 5.92
C ASN A 41 6.40 6.11 5.76
N THR A 42 5.82 5.35 6.67
CA THR A 42 5.81 3.90 6.57
C THR A 42 5.02 3.46 5.33
N LEU A 43 3.89 4.08 5.11
CA LEU A 43 3.08 3.76 3.93
C LEU A 43 3.83 4.07 2.64
N ARG A 44 4.48 5.24 2.57
CA ARG A 44 5.24 5.61 1.39
C ARG A 44 6.36 4.61 1.10
N LYS A 45 7.03 4.17 2.17
CA LYS A 45 8.09 3.19 2.01
C LYS A 45 7.53 1.87 1.48
N LYS A 46 6.39 1.44 1.97
CA LYS A 46 5.78 0.20 1.51
C LYS A 46 5.35 0.32 0.04
N ILE A 47 4.81 1.45 -0.34
CA ILE A 47 4.41 1.68 -1.73
C ILE A 47 5.64 1.54 -2.63
N LYS A 48 6.75 2.11 -2.22
CA LYS A 48 7.98 2.04 -2.99
C LYS A 48 8.55 0.62 -3.01
N ASP A 49 8.60 -0.02 -1.84
CA ASP A 49 9.20 -1.33 -1.71
C ASP A 49 8.39 -2.39 -2.47
N PHE A 50 7.08 -2.25 -2.47
CA PHE A 50 6.19 -3.21 -3.13
C PHE A 50 5.84 -2.81 -4.55
N ASP A 51 6.35 -1.67 -5.00
CA ASP A 51 6.09 -1.16 -6.35
C ASP A 51 4.59 -1.06 -6.63
N ILE A 52 3.87 -0.50 -5.67
CA ILE A 52 2.43 -0.36 -5.76
C ILE A 52 2.09 0.88 -6.56
N LEU A 53 1.15 0.74 -7.49
CA LEU A 53 0.66 1.87 -8.26
C LEU A 53 -0.26 2.73 -7.39
N VAL A 54 -0.01 4.03 -7.41
CA VAL A 54 -0.86 4.98 -6.69
C VAL A 54 -1.82 5.61 -7.69
N THR A 55 -3.09 5.32 -7.51
CA THR A 55 -4.14 5.88 -8.36
C THR A 55 -4.58 7.22 -7.79
N ARG A 56 -4.58 8.21 -8.62
CA ARG A 56 -4.93 9.55 -8.16
C ARG A 56 -6.38 9.89 -8.40
N GLY A 57 -7.17 8.92 -8.68
CA GLY A 57 -8.60 9.17 -8.83
C GLY A 57 -9.01 9.69 -10.17
N LYS A 58 -8.14 9.57 -11.17
CA LYS A 58 -8.54 9.95 -12.50
C LYS A 58 -7.87 9.09 -13.53
N LYS A 59 -7.97 9.02 -13.98
CA LYS A 59 -7.49 8.41 -14.78
C LYS A 59 -7.19 8.41 -15.83
N MET A 60 -6.93 8.15 -16.27
CA MET A 60 -6.75 8.24 -17.10
C MET A 60 -6.88 7.90 -17.96
N MET A 61 -6.94 7.72 -18.45
CA MET A 61 -7.07 7.38 -19.20
C MET A 61 -7.06 7.20 -19.51
#